data_86086928e14ce535c418abff528a3c72
#
_entry.id   86086928e14ce535c418abff528a3c72
#
_cell.length_a   1.000
_cell.length_b   1.000
_cell.length_c   1.000
_cell.angle_alpha   90.00
_cell.angle_beta   90.00
_cell.angle_gamma   90.00
#
_symmetry.space_group_name_H-M   'P 1'
#
loop_
_entity.id
_entity.type
_entity.pdbx_description
1 polymer ?
#
loop_
_entity_poly.entity_id
_entity_poly.type
_entity_poly.pdbx_seq_one_letter_code
_entity_poly.pdbx_strand_id
1 'polypeptide(L)'
;MGAGMGRSGTGGGILESLPTGTPQHIAMLGLDSAGKTTALYRLKFDQYLNTVPTIGFNCERVRGGIGKAKGVNFLVWDVGGQEKLRPLWKSYTRCTDGIIFVVDSCDTERLEEAKMELTRTARSPDNAGVPILILANKQDLPGAKEVCELEKHLGVLEITGPPGTSCIKVQPACAITGEGLHEGLDTLYQLIQKRKKLAKLNRKRAR
;
A
#
# COMPACT_ATOMS: atom_id res chain seq x y z
N MET A 1 48.49 -49.69 -11.44
CA MET A 1 47.26 -49.55 -12.22
C MET A 1 46.25 -48.87 -11.32
N GLY A 2 46.13 -47.55 -11.39
CA GLY A 2 45.28 -46.75 -10.53
C GLY A 2 44.17 -46.11 -11.36
N ALA A 3 42.94 -46.44 -11.07
CA ALA A 3 41.77 -45.83 -11.72
C ALA A 3 41.40 -44.53 -10.99
N GLY A 4 41.50 -43.42 -11.69
CA GLY A 4 41.05 -42.09 -11.22
C GLY A 4 39.54 -42.01 -11.31
N MET A 5 38.88 -41.74 -10.17
CA MET A 5 37.46 -41.39 -10.12
C MET A 5 37.27 -39.87 -10.25
N GLY A 6 36.76 -39.45 -11.39
CA GLY A 6 36.31 -38.09 -11.60
C GLY A 6 35.02 -37.82 -10.82
N ARG A 7 35.05 -36.84 -9.92
CA ARG A 7 33.86 -36.27 -9.25
C ARG A 7 33.41 -35.05 -10.06
N SER A 8 32.41 -35.24 -10.90
CA SER A 8 31.61 -34.18 -11.43
C SER A 8 30.44 -33.90 -10.45
N GLY A 9 30.52 -32.84 -9.69
CA GLY A 9 29.48 -32.40 -8.79
C GLY A 9 29.12 -30.96 -9.08
N THR A 10 28.30 -30.71 -10.09
CA THR A 10 27.63 -29.41 -10.30
C THR A 10 26.20 -29.55 -9.88
N GLY A 11 25.96 -29.41 -8.59
CA GLY A 11 24.64 -29.19 -8.02
C GLY A 11 24.55 -27.78 -7.47
N GLY A 12 24.58 -26.78 -8.34
CA GLY A 12 24.23 -25.40 -7.98
C GLY A 12 22.71 -25.32 -7.80
N GLY A 13 22.21 -25.79 -6.66
CA GLY A 13 20.83 -25.48 -6.26
C GLY A 13 20.71 -23.99 -6.08
N ILE A 14 19.84 -23.37 -6.88
CA ILE A 14 19.36 -22.00 -6.67
C ILE A 14 18.60 -22.06 -5.34
N LEU A 15 19.28 -21.76 -4.23
CA LEU A 15 18.60 -21.36 -3.00
C LEU A 15 17.93 -20.02 -3.32
N GLU A 16 16.70 -20.05 -3.80
CA GLU A 16 15.83 -18.89 -3.69
C GLU A 16 15.83 -18.51 -2.22
N SER A 17 16.44 -17.38 -1.91
CA SER A 17 16.51 -16.86 -0.55
C SER A 17 15.10 -16.75 -0.01
N LEU A 18 14.76 -17.64 0.93
CA LEU A 18 13.50 -17.56 1.66
C LEU A 18 13.38 -16.14 2.23
N PRO A 19 12.26 -15.46 2.02
CA PRO A 19 12.10 -14.10 2.52
C PRO A 19 12.17 -14.13 4.04
N THR A 20 13.29 -13.65 4.57
CA THR A 20 13.57 -13.55 5.99
C THR A 20 12.88 -12.30 6.53
N GLY A 21 11.67 -12.45 7.04
CA GLY A 21 11.00 -11.35 7.73
C GLY A 21 9.49 -11.58 7.87
N THR A 22 8.92 -11.11 8.97
CA THR A 22 7.46 -11.04 9.12
C THR A 22 6.88 -10.13 8.03
N PRO A 23 5.81 -10.54 7.35
CA PRO A 23 5.18 -9.69 6.33
C PRO A 23 4.70 -8.36 6.94
N GLN A 24 4.71 -7.30 6.12
CA GLN A 24 4.09 -6.03 6.51
C GLN A 24 2.59 -6.13 6.27
N HIS A 25 1.79 -5.84 7.28
CA HIS A 25 0.33 -5.85 7.18
C HIS A 25 -0.17 -4.51 6.64
N ILE A 26 -0.88 -4.54 5.52
CA ILE A 26 -1.39 -3.35 4.84
C ILE A 26 -2.90 -3.46 4.69
N ALA A 27 -3.63 -2.43 5.10
CA ALA A 27 -5.04 -2.28 4.77
C ALA A 27 -5.19 -1.43 3.51
N MET A 28 -5.89 -1.95 2.49
CA MET A 28 -6.19 -1.23 1.25
C MET A 28 -7.65 -0.79 1.27
N LEU A 29 -7.86 0.51 1.33
CA LEU A 29 -9.14 1.18 1.51
C LEU A 29 -9.41 2.17 0.39
N GLY A 30 -10.61 2.72 0.33
CA GLY A 30 -11.05 3.71 -0.65
C GLY A 30 -12.47 3.40 -1.11
N LEU A 31 -13.11 4.34 -1.78
CA LEU A 31 -14.48 4.17 -2.25
C LEU A 31 -14.60 2.99 -3.23
N ASP A 32 -15.80 2.53 -3.44
CA ASP A 32 -16.08 1.57 -4.50
C ASP A 32 -15.69 2.14 -5.86
N SER A 33 -15.35 1.26 -6.80
CA SER A 33 -14.88 1.61 -8.16
C SER A 33 -13.58 2.42 -8.24
N ALA A 34 -12.90 2.73 -7.12
CA ALA A 34 -11.60 3.43 -7.12
C ALA A 34 -10.45 2.59 -7.73
N GLY A 35 -10.63 1.29 -7.94
CA GLY A 35 -9.63 0.40 -8.54
C GLY A 35 -8.72 -0.32 -7.54
N LYS A 36 -9.14 -0.49 -6.28
CA LYS A 36 -8.40 -1.19 -5.23
C LYS A 36 -7.99 -2.61 -5.61
N THR A 37 -8.97 -3.44 -5.93
CA THR A 37 -8.76 -4.85 -6.31
C THR A 37 -7.92 -4.98 -7.58
N THR A 38 -8.12 -4.08 -8.54
CA THR A 38 -7.33 -4.01 -9.77
C THR A 38 -5.86 -3.70 -9.45
N ALA A 39 -5.60 -2.71 -8.59
CA ALA A 39 -4.26 -2.36 -8.14
C ALA A 39 -3.58 -3.51 -7.37
N LEU A 40 -4.34 -4.20 -6.51
CA LEU A 40 -3.85 -5.35 -5.76
C LEU A 40 -3.42 -6.49 -6.69
N TYR A 41 -4.27 -6.85 -7.65
CA TYR A 41 -3.96 -7.93 -8.59
C TYR A 41 -2.84 -7.54 -9.55
N ARG A 42 -2.77 -6.27 -9.96
CA ARG A 42 -1.64 -5.76 -10.75
C ARG A 42 -0.32 -5.90 -9.99
N LEU A 43 -0.28 -5.50 -8.74
CA LEU A 43 0.90 -5.66 -7.86
C LEU A 43 1.28 -7.14 -7.66
N LYS A 44 0.30 -8.04 -7.62
CA LYS A 44 0.54 -9.46 -7.33
C LYS A 44 0.96 -10.26 -8.55
N PHE A 45 0.31 -10.05 -9.69
CA PHE A 45 0.45 -10.88 -10.88
C PHE A 45 1.17 -10.19 -12.02
N ASP A 46 1.44 -8.89 -11.90
CA ASP A 46 1.98 -8.03 -12.97
C ASP A 46 1.12 -8.03 -14.24
N GLN A 47 -0.18 -8.32 -14.09
CA GLN A 47 -1.17 -8.40 -15.16
C GLN A 47 -2.45 -7.70 -14.77
N TYR A 48 -3.12 -7.10 -15.77
CA TYR A 48 -4.48 -6.63 -15.59
C TYR A 48 -5.44 -7.82 -15.52
N LEU A 49 -6.25 -7.84 -14.48
CA LEU A 49 -7.36 -8.78 -14.34
C LEU A 49 -8.66 -8.01 -14.23
N ASN A 50 -9.67 -8.48 -14.96
CA ASN A 50 -11.00 -7.91 -14.79
C ASN A 50 -11.55 -8.25 -13.41
N THR A 51 -12.02 -7.25 -12.69
CA THR A 51 -12.47 -7.38 -11.31
C THR A 51 -13.96 -7.05 -11.18
N VAL A 52 -14.61 -7.70 -10.24
CA VAL A 52 -15.96 -7.40 -9.80
C VAL A 52 -15.95 -6.66 -8.47
N PRO A 53 -17.01 -5.92 -8.11
CA PRO A 53 -17.08 -5.25 -6.81
C PRO A 53 -16.82 -6.21 -5.66
N THR A 54 -15.92 -5.83 -4.76
CA THR A 54 -15.52 -6.66 -3.61
C THR A 54 -16.64 -6.68 -2.57
N ILE A 55 -17.18 -7.87 -2.32
CA ILE A 55 -18.13 -8.12 -1.23
C ILE A 55 -17.33 -8.64 -0.02
N GLY A 56 -17.23 -7.81 1.02
CA GLY A 56 -16.41 -8.12 2.18
C GLY A 56 -14.95 -7.71 1.99
N PHE A 57 -14.04 -8.65 1.98
CA PHE A 57 -12.60 -8.39 1.84
C PHE A 57 -11.90 -9.48 1.02
N ASN A 58 -10.72 -9.15 0.51
CA ASN A 58 -9.78 -10.09 -0.07
C ASN A 58 -8.41 -9.90 0.59
N CYS A 59 -7.66 -10.97 0.81
CA CYS A 59 -6.34 -10.92 1.46
C CYS A 59 -5.30 -11.60 0.59
N GLU A 60 -4.29 -10.86 0.17
CA GLU A 60 -3.28 -11.34 -0.76
C GLU A 60 -1.86 -11.03 -0.31
N ARG A 61 -0.94 -11.92 -0.65
CA ARG A 61 0.50 -11.67 -0.50
C ARG A 61 1.05 -11.01 -1.75
N VAL A 62 1.70 -9.88 -1.54
CA VAL A 62 2.39 -9.10 -2.59
C VAL A 62 3.86 -9.03 -2.24
N ARG A 63 4.73 -9.19 -3.23
CA ARG A 63 6.18 -9.01 -3.06
C ARG A 63 6.61 -7.67 -3.64
N GLY A 64 7.32 -6.86 -2.85
CA GLY A 64 7.88 -5.60 -3.33
C GLY A 64 8.86 -5.83 -4.48
N GLY A 65 8.69 -5.06 -5.56
CA GLY A 65 9.45 -5.23 -6.81
C GLY A 65 10.70 -4.37 -6.89
N ILE A 66 10.69 -3.19 -6.27
CA ILE A 66 11.72 -2.16 -6.45
C ILE A 66 12.17 -1.55 -5.12
N GLY A 67 13.24 -0.77 -5.17
CA GLY A 67 13.73 0.08 -4.10
C GLY A 67 14.03 -0.66 -2.80
N LYS A 68 13.69 -0.05 -1.68
CA LYS A 68 13.87 -0.64 -0.34
C LYS A 68 12.82 -1.70 -0.03
N ALA A 69 11.69 -1.67 -0.74
CA ALA A 69 10.65 -2.69 -0.64
C ALA A 69 10.99 -3.98 -1.40
N LYS A 70 12.03 -3.97 -2.26
CA LYS A 70 12.39 -5.13 -3.08
C LYS A 70 12.57 -6.39 -2.23
N GLY A 71 11.81 -7.43 -2.56
CA GLY A 71 11.82 -8.71 -1.86
C GLY A 71 11.07 -8.74 -0.53
N VAL A 72 10.54 -7.61 -0.06
CA VAL A 72 9.70 -7.56 1.15
C VAL A 72 8.33 -8.14 0.85
N ASN A 73 7.82 -8.95 1.79
CA ASN A 73 6.46 -9.47 1.71
C ASN A 73 5.47 -8.52 2.39
N PHE A 74 4.39 -8.23 1.68
CA PHE A 74 3.24 -7.48 2.18
C PHE A 74 2.03 -8.41 2.21
N LEU A 75 1.29 -8.39 3.30
CA LEU A 75 -0.02 -9.01 3.41
C LEU A 75 -1.05 -7.89 3.28
N VAL A 76 -1.69 -7.82 2.12
CA VAL A 76 -2.59 -6.72 1.75
C VAL A 76 -4.04 -7.18 1.89
N TRP A 77 -4.80 -6.46 2.72
CA TRP A 77 -6.22 -6.64 2.94
C TRP A 77 -6.99 -5.62 2.09
N ASP A 78 -7.52 -6.05 0.96
CA ASP A 78 -8.39 -5.25 0.10
C ASP A 78 -9.82 -5.30 0.64
N VAL A 79 -10.30 -4.20 1.17
CA VAL A 79 -11.62 -4.12 1.81
C VAL A 79 -12.61 -3.41 0.90
N GLY A 80 -13.83 -3.95 0.81
CA GLY A 80 -14.91 -3.38 0.00
C GLY A 80 -15.18 -1.91 0.32
N GLY A 81 -15.35 -1.09 -0.74
CA GLY A 81 -15.52 0.36 -0.63
C GLY A 81 -16.97 0.82 -0.57
N GLN A 82 -17.93 -0.07 -0.78
CA GLN A 82 -19.36 0.27 -0.70
C GLN A 82 -19.69 0.83 0.69
N GLU A 83 -20.58 1.82 0.74
CA GLU A 83 -20.95 2.54 1.97
C GLU A 83 -21.28 1.60 3.14
N LYS A 84 -22.05 0.55 2.88
CA LYS A 84 -22.44 -0.45 3.88
C LYS A 84 -21.26 -1.23 4.48
N LEU A 85 -20.13 -1.31 3.78
CA LEU A 85 -18.94 -2.05 4.20
C LEU A 85 -17.90 -1.18 4.92
N ARG A 86 -17.95 0.14 4.77
CA ARG A 86 -16.97 1.08 5.37
C ARG A 86 -16.89 1.04 6.89
N PRO A 87 -17.98 0.79 7.65
CA PRO A 87 -17.86 0.59 9.10
C PRO A 87 -16.90 -0.53 9.50
N LEU A 88 -16.69 -1.52 8.63
CA LEU A 88 -15.76 -2.63 8.85
C LEU A 88 -14.28 -2.22 8.71
N TRP A 89 -13.97 -1.11 8.03
CA TRP A 89 -12.60 -0.65 7.80
C TRP A 89 -11.78 -0.55 9.08
N LYS A 90 -12.41 -0.09 10.16
CA LYS A 90 -11.78 0.01 11.49
C LYS A 90 -11.21 -1.34 11.96
N SER A 91 -11.88 -2.45 11.67
CA SER A 91 -11.41 -3.78 12.04
C SER A 91 -10.15 -4.21 11.28
N TYR A 92 -10.00 -3.77 10.04
CA TYR A 92 -8.85 -4.11 9.19
C TYR A 92 -7.66 -3.16 9.37
N THR A 93 -7.89 -1.92 9.80
CA THR A 93 -6.80 -0.97 10.10
C THR A 93 -6.19 -1.21 11.47
N ARG A 94 -6.86 -1.93 12.35
CA ARG A 94 -6.35 -2.28 13.66
C ARG A 94 -5.10 -3.15 13.54
N CYS A 95 -4.00 -2.74 14.15
CA CYS A 95 -2.70 -3.42 14.08
C CYS A 95 -2.06 -3.49 12.69
N THR A 96 -2.47 -2.63 11.74
CA THR A 96 -1.80 -2.53 10.45
C THR A 96 -0.46 -1.79 10.54
N ASP A 97 0.49 -2.16 9.69
CA ASP A 97 1.77 -1.45 9.55
C ASP A 97 1.63 -0.17 8.71
N GLY A 98 0.72 -0.18 7.73
CA GLY A 98 0.44 0.94 6.84
C GLY A 98 -0.92 0.81 6.15
N ILE A 99 -1.40 1.91 5.60
CA ILE A 99 -2.67 1.98 4.87
C ILE A 99 -2.40 2.45 3.44
N ILE A 100 -3.01 1.79 2.47
CA ILE A 100 -3.12 2.29 1.09
C ILE A 100 -4.55 2.78 0.92
N PHE A 101 -4.73 4.06 0.61
CA PHE A 101 -6.03 4.65 0.33
C PHE A 101 -6.13 4.98 -1.15
N VAL A 102 -6.97 4.26 -1.89
CA VAL A 102 -7.08 4.41 -3.35
C VAL A 102 -8.18 5.40 -3.69
N VAL A 103 -7.84 6.40 -4.49
CA VAL A 103 -8.74 7.45 -4.95
C VAL A 103 -8.83 7.40 -6.48
N ASP A 104 -10.04 7.50 -7.00
CA ASP A 104 -10.28 7.71 -8.42
C ASP A 104 -10.03 9.19 -8.76
N SER A 105 -9.00 9.46 -9.55
CA SER A 105 -8.61 10.84 -9.87
C SER A 105 -9.58 11.55 -10.83
N CYS A 106 -10.50 10.80 -11.45
CA CYS A 106 -11.50 11.31 -12.38
C CYS A 106 -12.86 11.53 -11.75
N ASP A 107 -13.12 10.94 -10.58
CA ASP A 107 -14.42 10.97 -9.91
C ASP A 107 -14.57 12.23 -9.05
N THR A 108 -14.73 13.37 -9.72
CA THR A 108 -14.80 14.68 -9.06
C THR A 108 -16.02 14.84 -8.15
N GLU A 109 -17.11 14.14 -8.47
CA GLU A 109 -18.37 14.20 -7.70
C GLU A 109 -18.22 13.58 -6.31
N ARG A 110 -17.37 12.54 -6.17
CA ARG A 110 -17.16 11.86 -4.89
C ARG A 110 -15.85 12.19 -4.19
N LEU A 111 -15.13 13.23 -4.62
CA LEU A 111 -13.88 13.63 -3.93
C LEU A 111 -14.12 14.06 -2.48
N GLU A 112 -15.22 14.77 -2.18
CA GLU A 112 -15.55 15.15 -0.81
C GLU A 112 -15.91 13.94 0.05
N GLU A 113 -16.57 12.93 -0.53
CA GLU A 113 -16.83 11.66 0.14
C GLU A 113 -15.51 10.92 0.44
N ALA A 114 -14.60 10.87 -0.52
CA ALA A 114 -13.26 10.29 -0.33
C ALA A 114 -12.47 11.03 0.75
N LYS A 115 -12.52 12.37 0.78
CA LYS A 115 -11.91 13.22 1.82
C LYS A 115 -12.45 12.88 3.20
N MET A 116 -13.76 12.78 3.35
CA MET A 116 -14.40 12.44 4.63
C MET A 116 -13.93 11.09 5.15
N GLU A 117 -13.91 10.07 4.30
CA GLU A 117 -13.50 8.72 4.70
C GLU A 117 -11.99 8.62 4.96
N LEU A 118 -11.17 9.32 4.17
CA LEU A 118 -9.73 9.44 4.44
C LEU A 118 -9.47 10.10 5.79
N THR A 119 -10.15 11.22 6.07
CA THR A 119 -10.03 11.96 7.33
C THR A 119 -10.47 11.12 8.52
N ARG A 120 -11.61 10.41 8.39
CA ARG A 120 -12.10 9.48 9.42
C ARG A 120 -11.07 8.40 9.71
N THR A 121 -10.48 7.81 8.66
CA THR A 121 -9.47 6.76 8.79
C THR A 121 -8.20 7.29 9.46
N ALA A 122 -7.68 8.43 9.01
CA ALA A 122 -6.43 9.01 9.51
C ALA A 122 -6.53 9.52 10.95
N ARG A 123 -7.68 10.07 11.33
CA ARG A 123 -7.93 10.59 12.69
C ARG A 123 -8.39 9.54 13.68
N SER A 124 -8.61 8.30 13.24
CA SER A 124 -8.93 7.22 14.16
C SER A 124 -7.81 7.01 15.19
N PRO A 125 -8.10 6.95 16.48
CA PRO A 125 -7.09 6.69 17.52
C PRO A 125 -6.30 5.39 17.28
N ASP A 126 -6.95 4.36 16.74
CA ASP A 126 -6.31 3.08 16.40
C ASP A 126 -5.25 3.23 15.29
N ASN A 127 -5.36 4.27 14.46
CA ASN A 127 -4.47 4.56 13.34
C ASN A 127 -3.46 5.67 13.63
N ALA A 128 -3.33 6.10 14.89
CA ALA A 128 -2.41 7.19 15.25
C ALA A 128 -0.97 6.90 14.80
N GLY A 129 -0.44 7.77 13.93
CA GLY A 129 0.90 7.65 13.35
C GLY A 129 1.08 6.49 12.37
N VAL A 130 0.01 5.79 11.95
CA VAL A 130 0.09 4.79 10.89
C VAL A 130 0.35 5.50 9.56
N PRO A 131 1.38 5.09 8.79
CA PRO A 131 1.63 5.65 7.47
C PRO A 131 0.49 5.38 6.51
N ILE A 132 0.11 6.39 5.73
CA ILE A 132 -0.92 6.31 4.71
C ILE A 132 -0.31 6.68 3.36
N LEU A 133 -0.45 5.79 2.39
CA LEU A 133 -0.19 6.06 0.98
C LEU A 133 -1.53 6.29 0.29
N ILE A 134 -1.72 7.46 -0.29
CA ILE A 134 -2.85 7.74 -1.17
C ILE A 134 -2.41 7.40 -2.60
N LEU A 135 -3.06 6.43 -3.23
CA LEU A 135 -2.88 6.16 -4.65
C LEU A 135 -3.89 6.99 -5.44
N ALA A 136 -3.41 8.03 -6.10
CA ALA A 136 -4.19 8.81 -7.06
C ALA A 136 -4.31 8.00 -8.35
N ASN A 137 -5.29 7.10 -8.39
CA ASN A 137 -5.46 6.11 -9.44
C ASN A 137 -6.16 6.65 -10.69
N LYS A 138 -6.10 5.91 -11.78
CA LYS A 138 -6.69 6.19 -13.09
C LYS A 138 -6.06 7.39 -13.81
N GLN A 139 -4.74 7.56 -13.64
CA GLN A 139 -4.00 8.63 -14.31
C GLN A 139 -3.92 8.46 -15.84
N ASP A 140 -4.35 7.33 -16.35
CA ASP A 140 -4.48 7.03 -17.78
C ASP A 140 -5.73 7.65 -18.43
N LEU A 141 -6.68 8.13 -17.62
CA LEU A 141 -7.94 8.65 -18.13
C LEU A 141 -7.88 10.17 -18.35
N PRO A 142 -8.51 10.67 -19.42
CA PRO A 142 -8.66 12.10 -19.63
C PRO A 142 -9.48 12.72 -18.48
N GLY A 143 -9.02 13.85 -17.96
CA GLY A 143 -9.66 14.53 -16.83
C GLY A 143 -9.21 14.04 -15.45
N ALA A 144 -8.24 13.13 -15.38
CA ALA A 144 -7.60 12.79 -14.12
C ALA A 144 -6.95 14.04 -13.50
N LYS A 145 -7.28 14.30 -12.23
CA LYS A 145 -6.69 15.40 -11.48
C LYS A 145 -5.23 15.12 -11.16
N GLU A 146 -4.42 16.15 -11.28
CA GLU A 146 -3.01 16.09 -10.87
C GLU A 146 -2.87 15.92 -9.35
N VAL A 147 -1.74 15.37 -8.92
CA VAL A 147 -1.44 15.09 -7.51
C VAL A 147 -1.63 16.32 -6.64
N CYS A 148 -1.11 17.48 -7.05
CA CYS A 148 -1.19 18.72 -6.27
C CYS A 148 -2.65 19.21 -6.08
N GLU A 149 -3.50 18.96 -7.07
CA GLU A 149 -4.93 19.30 -7.01
C GLU A 149 -5.66 18.34 -6.08
N LEU A 150 -5.38 17.03 -6.18
CA LEU A 150 -5.95 16.01 -5.30
C LEU A 150 -5.53 16.20 -3.84
N GLU A 151 -4.27 16.55 -3.57
CA GLU A 151 -3.81 16.86 -2.20
C GLU A 151 -4.62 18.00 -1.56
N LYS A 152 -4.94 19.03 -2.33
CA LYS A 152 -5.78 20.15 -1.87
C LYS A 152 -7.22 19.70 -1.61
N HIS A 153 -7.83 19.00 -2.58
CA HIS A 153 -9.22 18.53 -2.43
C HIS A 153 -9.38 17.57 -1.26
N LEU A 154 -8.44 16.63 -1.10
CA LEU A 154 -8.46 15.66 0.00
C LEU A 154 -8.05 16.26 1.35
N GLY A 155 -7.61 17.52 1.39
CA GLY A 155 -7.17 18.17 2.62
C GLY A 155 -5.97 17.49 3.28
N VAL A 156 -5.04 16.97 2.50
CA VAL A 156 -3.89 16.19 3.00
C VAL A 156 -3.06 16.97 4.02
N LEU A 157 -2.86 18.27 3.80
CA LEU A 157 -2.12 19.14 4.72
C LEU A 157 -2.84 19.32 6.06
N GLU A 158 -4.17 19.32 6.06
CA GLU A 158 -4.99 19.45 7.28
C GLU A 158 -4.93 18.20 8.16
N ILE A 159 -4.70 17.06 7.53
CA ILE A 159 -4.63 15.74 8.20
C ILE A 159 -3.21 15.48 8.72
N THR A 160 -2.18 15.95 8.00
CA THR A 160 -0.78 15.57 8.28
C THR A 160 -0.13 16.35 9.42
N GLY A 161 -0.70 17.48 9.85
CA GLY A 161 -0.09 18.34 10.84
C GLY A 161 1.19 19.06 10.33
N PRO A 162 2.08 19.53 11.24
CA PRO A 162 3.25 20.31 10.85
C PRO A 162 4.19 19.58 9.87
N PRO A 163 4.90 20.33 8.99
CA PRO A 163 5.87 19.75 8.07
C PRO A 163 6.91 18.87 8.78
N GLY A 164 7.16 17.67 8.24
CA GLY A 164 8.12 16.72 8.79
C GLY A 164 7.53 15.64 9.71
N THR A 165 6.30 15.82 10.21
CA THR A 165 5.58 14.80 10.99
C THR A 165 4.65 13.94 10.12
N SER A 166 4.45 14.34 8.86
CA SER A 166 3.55 13.68 7.94
C SER A 166 3.92 12.21 7.71
N CYS A 167 2.96 11.37 7.99
CA CYS A 167 2.98 9.95 7.62
C CYS A 167 2.12 9.67 6.38
N ILE A 168 1.70 10.70 5.63
CA ILE A 168 0.86 10.59 4.44
C ILE A 168 1.66 11.01 3.20
N LYS A 169 1.54 10.26 2.12
CA LYS A 169 2.08 10.58 0.79
C LYS A 169 1.06 10.27 -0.27
N VAL A 170 1.05 11.09 -1.33
CA VAL A 170 0.24 10.87 -2.52
C VAL A 170 1.16 10.39 -3.64
N GLN A 171 0.73 9.36 -4.34
CA GLN A 171 1.44 8.75 -5.46
C GLN A 171 0.48 8.65 -6.65
N PRO A 172 0.81 9.25 -7.80
CA PRO A 172 0.05 9.02 -9.03
C PRO A 172 0.21 7.56 -9.46
N ALA A 173 -0.87 6.94 -9.91
CA ALA A 173 -0.87 5.55 -10.31
C ALA A 173 -1.89 5.25 -11.41
N CYS A 174 -1.63 4.17 -12.13
CA CYS A 174 -2.58 3.54 -13.02
C CYS A 174 -2.64 2.04 -12.71
N ALA A 175 -3.75 1.58 -12.14
CA ALA A 175 -3.91 0.17 -11.80
C ALA A 175 -3.96 -0.76 -13.02
N ILE A 176 -4.32 -0.23 -14.21
CA ILE A 176 -4.37 -1.00 -15.45
C ILE A 176 -2.96 -1.24 -16.00
N THR A 177 -2.14 -0.20 -16.09
CA THR A 177 -0.77 -0.30 -16.62
C THR A 177 0.24 -0.78 -15.59
N GLY A 178 -0.03 -0.56 -14.29
CA GLY A 178 0.88 -0.84 -13.18
C GLY A 178 1.78 0.34 -12.82
N GLU A 179 1.74 1.42 -13.58
CA GLU A 179 2.54 2.62 -13.35
C GLU A 179 2.28 3.21 -11.96
N GLY A 180 3.33 3.60 -11.25
CA GLY A 180 3.26 4.20 -9.92
C GLY A 180 2.94 3.25 -8.77
N LEU A 181 2.53 2.00 -9.03
CA LEU A 181 2.11 1.08 -7.96
C LEU A 181 3.31 0.56 -7.13
N HIS A 182 4.38 0.13 -7.78
CA HIS A 182 5.58 -0.35 -7.08
C HIS A 182 6.34 0.79 -6.41
N GLU A 183 6.39 1.96 -7.01
CA GLU A 183 6.96 3.20 -6.44
C GLU A 183 6.18 3.61 -5.17
N GLY A 184 4.85 3.54 -5.24
CA GLY A 184 3.98 3.79 -4.09
C GLY A 184 4.24 2.80 -2.96
N LEU A 185 4.34 1.51 -3.26
CA LEU A 185 4.61 0.47 -2.27
C LEU A 185 5.98 0.65 -1.61
N ASP A 186 7.01 1.05 -2.37
CA ASP A 186 8.33 1.39 -1.83
C ASP A 186 8.26 2.62 -0.92
N THR A 187 7.54 3.65 -1.34
CA THR A 187 7.31 4.86 -0.53
C THR A 187 6.63 4.51 0.79
N LEU A 188 5.57 3.72 0.76
CA LEU A 188 4.87 3.27 1.98
C LEU A 188 5.80 2.49 2.90
N TYR A 189 6.59 1.57 2.35
CA TYR A 189 7.56 0.80 3.12
C TYR A 189 8.60 1.68 3.81
N GLN A 190 9.10 2.71 3.12
CA GLN A 190 10.04 3.66 3.72
C GLN A 190 9.41 4.42 4.90
N LEU A 191 8.14 4.83 4.78
CA LEU A 191 7.40 5.46 5.87
C LEU A 191 7.21 4.51 7.06
N ILE A 192 6.87 3.24 6.81
CA ILE A 192 6.75 2.20 7.84
C ILE A 192 8.08 2.03 8.58
N GLN A 193 9.20 1.93 7.86
CA GLN A 193 10.53 1.81 8.46
C GLN A 193 10.91 3.05 9.30
N LYS A 194 10.60 4.26 8.82
CA LYS A 194 10.81 5.50 9.56
C LYS A 194 10.03 5.49 10.88
N ARG A 195 8.74 5.13 10.85
CA ARG A 195 7.91 4.99 12.06
C ARG A 195 8.50 3.99 13.05
N LYS A 196 8.88 2.79 12.57
CA LYS A 196 9.47 1.75 13.43
C LYS A 196 10.79 2.20 14.09
N LYS A 197 11.62 2.94 13.36
CA LYS A 197 12.86 3.53 13.91
C LYS A 197 12.58 4.57 15.00
N LEU A 198 11.64 5.49 14.76
CA LEU A 198 11.25 6.51 15.74
C LEU A 198 10.69 5.88 17.02
N ALA A 199 9.81 4.88 16.89
CA ALA A 199 9.26 4.16 18.03
C ALA A 199 10.36 3.47 18.87
N LYS A 200 11.39 2.88 18.22
CA LYS A 200 12.54 2.29 18.92
C LYS A 200 13.38 3.34 19.67
N LEU A 201 13.60 4.51 19.08
CA LEU A 201 14.34 5.61 19.70
C LEU A 201 13.61 6.16 20.93
N ASN A 202 12.29 6.37 20.82
CA ASN A 202 11.48 6.86 21.93
C ASN A 202 11.46 5.87 23.12
N ARG A 203 11.38 4.56 22.84
CA ARG A 203 11.48 3.53 23.89
C ARG A 203 12.85 3.50 24.60
N LYS A 204 13.93 3.82 23.86
CA LYS A 204 15.28 3.91 24.48
C LYS A 204 15.46 5.15 25.35
N ARG A 205 14.78 6.26 25.01
CA ARG A 205 14.83 7.51 25.80
C ARG A 205 13.95 7.47 27.06
N ALA A 206 12.94 6.62 27.08
CA ALA A 206 12.02 6.45 28.21
C ALA A 206 12.50 5.40 29.26
N ARG A 207 13.63 4.74 28.99
CA ARG A 207 14.35 3.84 29.92
C ARG A 207 15.57 4.52 30.49
#